data_9b8dbc21a77355dd8cd750f700caaba7
#
_entry.id   9b8dbc21a77355dd8cd750f700caaba7
#
_cell.length_a   1.000
_cell.length_b   1.000
_cell.length_c   1.000
_cell.angle_alpha   90.00
_cell.angle_beta   90.00
_cell.angle_gamma   90.00
#
_symmetry.space_group_name_H-M   'P 1'
#
loop_
_entity.id
_entity.type
_entity.pdbx_description
1 polymer ?
#
loop_
_entity_poly.entity_id
_entity_poly.type
_entity_poly.pdbx_seq_one_letter_code
_entity_poly.pdbx_strand_id
1 'polypeptide(L)'
;MCGFQITLVGTHIPGYMQDRGLGGWSATIILALIGLFNIIGTLGMGYLGTKYSKKILLSILYFLRAIIICIFIFLPPSFYTSIFFGITFGMLWLSTVPPTTAIVAQIFGTKYLSTLFGIVFLSHQFGAFAGAFLGGYFYDNFGSYDYAWYIAIGLSLFASLIHLPIDEKPLIRVETA
;
A
#
# COMPACT_ATOMS: atom_id res chain seq x y z
N MET A 1 -2.80 -6.21 -3.86
CA MET A 1 -1.59 -5.93 -3.06
C MET A 1 -1.77 -4.71 -2.16
N CYS A 2 -1.99 -3.50 -2.68
CA CYS A 2 -2.19 -2.29 -1.86
C CYS A 2 -3.33 -2.47 -0.85
N GLY A 3 -4.50 -2.93 -1.29
CA GLY A 3 -5.65 -3.18 -0.42
C GLY A 3 -5.35 -4.10 0.75
N PHE A 4 -4.62 -5.19 0.52
CA PHE A 4 -4.20 -6.13 1.55
C PHE A 4 -3.48 -5.42 2.71
N GLN A 5 -2.47 -4.62 2.39
CA GLN A 5 -1.67 -3.92 3.40
C GLN A 5 -2.45 -2.84 4.13
N ILE A 6 -3.25 -2.07 3.40
CA ILE A 6 -4.08 -1.01 3.98
C ILE A 6 -5.04 -1.60 5.00
N THR A 7 -5.72 -2.68 4.65
CA THR A 7 -6.72 -3.26 5.54
C THR A 7 -6.07 -4.06 6.67
N LEU A 8 -4.98 -4.79 6.39
CA LEU A 8 -4.21 -5.46 7.44
C LEU A 8 -3.78 -4.46 8.52
N VAL A 9 -3.15 -3.35 8.12
CA VAL A 9 -2.70 -2.32 9.07
C VAL A 9 -3.88 -1.63 9.73
N GLY A 10 -4.86 -1.18 8.96
CA GLY A 10 -6.02 -0.44 9.50
C GLY A 10 -6.85 -1.24 10.51
N THR A 11 -6.96 -2.56 10.30
CA THR A 11 -7.79 -3.43 11.14
C THR A 11 -7.00 -4.03 12.31
N HIS A 12 -5.75 -4.47 12.07
CA HIS A 12 -5.05 -5.32 13.03
C HIS A 12 -3.93 -4.61 13.82
N ILE A 13 -3.56 -3.38 13.48
CA ILE A 13 -2.56 -2.62 14.26
C ILE A 13 -2.93 -2.51 15.74
N PRO A 14 -4.21 -2.28 16.15
CA PRO A 14 -4.54 -2.20 17.56
C PRO A 14 -4.22 -3.49 18.33
N GLY A 15 -4.64 -4.64 17.80
CA GLY A 15 -4.35 -5.95 18.38
C GLY A 15 -2.85 -6.25 18.38
N TYR A 16 -2.18 -6.00 17.25
CA TYR A 16 -0.73 -6.22 17.13
C TYR A 16 0.08 -5.42 18.14
N MET A 17 -0.27 -4.14 18.36
CA MET A 17 0.41 -3.31 19.36
C MET A 17 0.16 -3.81 20.77
N GLN A 18 -1.04 -4.28 21.06
CA GLN A 18 -1.40 -4.82 22.36
C GLN A 18 -0.61 -6.11 22.67
N ASP A 19 -0.51 -7.03 21.70
CA ASP A 19 0.28 -8.26 21.83
C ASP A 19 1.77 -7.98 22.03
N ARG A 20 2.26 -6.88 21.48
CA ARG A 20 3.66 -6.42 21.64
C ARG A 20 3.88 -5.65 22.94
N GLY A 21 2.88 -5.59 23.84
CA GLY A 21 2.96 -4.90 25.13
C GLY A 21 2.88 -3.37 25.06
N LEU A 22 2.53 -2.83 23.90
CA LEU A 22 2.28 -1.40 23.72
C LEU A 22 0.78 -1.16 23.77
N GLY A 23 0.33 -0.35 24.73
CA GLY A 23 -1.10 -0.05 24.90
C GLY A 23 -1.77 0.54 23.65
N GLY A 24 -3.11 0.56 23.64
CA GLY A 24 -3.93 1.05 22.53
C GLY A 24 -3.61 2.48 22.06
N TRP A 25 -2.98 3.28 22.91
CA TRP A 25 -2.51 4.62 22.58
C TRP A 25 -1.47 4.61 21.45
N SER A 26 -0.58 3.63 21.41
CA SER A 26 0.42 3.48 20.34
C SER A 26 -0.23 3.21 18.99
N ALA A 27 -1.27 2.38 18.96
CA ALA A 27 -2.04 2.11 17.75
C ALA A 27 -2.77 3.38 17.25
N THR A 28 -3.38 4.14 18.17
CA THR A 28 -4.05 5.40 17.85
C THR A 28 -3.07 6.39 17.20
N ILE A 29 -1.87 6.53 17.77
CA ILE A 29 -0.83 7.40 17.22
C ILE A 29 -0.40 6.93 15.82
N ILE A 30 -0.17 5.63 15.61
CA ILE A 30 0.18 5.09 14.29
C ILE A 30 -0.89 5.48 13.28
N LEU A 31 -2.16 5.21 13.55
CA LEU A 31 -3.25 5.49 12.61
C LEU A 31 -3.43 6.98 12.34
N ALA A 32 -3.29 7.82 13.36
CA ALA A 32 -3.36 9.28 13.23
C ALA A 32 -2.21 9.81 12.37
N LEU A 33 -0.98 9.33 12.59
CA LEU A 33 0.19 9.70 11.80
C LEU A 33 0.07 9.20 10.35
N ILE A 34 -0.43 7.98 10.14
CA ILE A 34 -0.72 7.47 8.80
C ILE A 34 -1.67 8.42 8.07
N GLY A 35 -2.78 8.82 8.70
CA GLY A 35 -3.73 9.75 8.10
C GLY A 35 -3.10 11.10 7.73
N LEU A 36 -2.34 11.69 8.66
CA LEU A 36 -1.68 12.97 8.46
C LEU A 36 -0.63 12.93 7.34
N PHE A 37 0.31 11.99 7.42
CA PHE A 37 1.42 11.89 6.47
C PHE A 37 1.00 11.35 5.10
N ASN A 38 -0.13 10.66 5.01
CA ASN A 38 -0.73 10.28 3.73
C ASN A 38 -1.04 11.48 2.84
N ILE A 39 -1.43 12.62 3.41
CA ILE A 39 -1.66 13.85 2.63
C ILE A 39 -0.37 14.26 1.91
N ILE A 40 0.74 14.33 2.65
CA ILE A 40 2.05 14.72 2.10
C ILE A 40 2.51 13.71 1.04
N GLY A 41 2.41 12.42 1.35
CA GLY A 41 2.82 11.36 0.43
C GLY A 41 2.03 11.36 -0.89
N THR A 42 0.71 11.45 -0.80
CA THR A 42 -0.18 11.44 -1.97
C THR A 42 0.04 12.66 -2.87
N LEU A 43 0.14 13.87 -2.30
CA LEU A 43 0.43 15.08 -3.04
C LEU A 43 1.83 15.03 -3.67
N GLY A 44 2.84 14.60 -2.92
CA GLY A 44 4.19 14.42 -3.42
C GLY A 44 4.27 13.45 -4.59
N MET A 45 3.59 12.30 -4.50
CA MET A 45 3.56 11.32 -5.58
C MET A 45 2.72 11.77 -6.78
N GLY A 46 1.68 12.55 -6.58
CA GLY A 46 0.98 13.23 -7.66
C GLY A 46 1.92 14.13 -8.45
N TYR A 47 2.70 14.96 -7.77
CA TYR A 47 3.70 15.82 -8.40
C TYR A 47 4.83 15.04 -9.08
N LEU A 48 5.39 14.04 -8.43
CA LEU A 48 6.45 13.19 -9.01
C LEU A 48 5.95 12.42 -10.24
N GLY A 49 4.69 11.99 -10.25
CA GLY A 49 4.05 11.33 -11.38
C GLY A 49 3.94 12.19 -12.65
N THR A 50 4.03 13.51 -12.53
CA THR A 50 4.11 14.40 -13.71
C THR A 50 5.49 14.45 -14.34
N LYS A 51 6.55 14.15 -13.56
CA LYS A 51 7.95 14.28 -13.97
C LYS A 51 8.63 12.97 -14.29
N TYR A 52 8.23 11.89 -13.63
CA TYR A 52 8.92 10.61 -13.71
C TYR A 52 8.00 9.49 -14.22
N SER A 53 8.62 8.39 -14.66
CA SER A 53 7.91 7.17 -15.06
C SER A 53 7.06 6.62 -13.91
N LYS A 54 5.77 6.40 -14.17
CA LYS A 54 4.78 5.97 -13.15
C LYS A 54 5.07 4.54 -12.70
N LYS A 55 5.50 3.67 -13.61
CA LYS A 55 5.89 2.29 -13.28
C LYS A 55 7.06 2.23 -12.31
N ILE A 56 8.08 3.09 -12.52
CA ILE A 56 9.24 3.15 -11.63
C ILE A 56 8.83 3.69 -10.26
N LEU A 57 8.00 4.73 -10.23
CA LEU A 57 7.47 5.28 -8.98
C LEU A 57 6.68 4.22 -8.21
N LEU A 58 5.80 3.46 -8.87
CA LEU A 58 5.05 2.37 -8.25
C LEU A 58 5.96 1.26 -7.74
N SER A 59 6.95 0.85 -8.52
CA SER A 59 7.94 -0.14 -8.12
C SER A 59 8.68 0.29 -6.85
N ILE A 60 9.19 1.52 -6.83
CA ILE A 60 9.90 2.08 -5.66
C ILE A 60 8.99 2.17 -4.44
N LEU A 61 7.75 2.64 -4.61
CA LEU A 61 6.77 2.72 -3.50
C LEU A 61 6.53 1.36 -2.84
N TYR A 62 6.31 0.33 -3.64
CA TYR A 62 6.09 -1.02 -3.11
C TYR A 62 7.36 -1.60 -2.49
N PHE A 63 8.52 -1.34 -3.06
CA PHE A 63 9.80 -1.75 -2.48
C PHE A 63 10.03 -1.10 -1.10
N LEU A 64 9.81 0.22 -1.01
CA LEU A 64 9.92 0.94 0.27
C LEU A 64 8.92 0.43 1.31
N ARG A 65 7.69 0.07 0.91
CA ARG A 65 6.73 -0.55 1.82
C ARG A 65 7.24 -1.87 2.40
N ALA A 66 7.85 -2.73 1.57
CA ALA A 66 8.45 -3.97 2.06
C ALA A 66 9.51 -3.69 3.13
N ILE A 67 10.40 -2.73 2.88
CA ILE A 67 11.46 -2.35 3.82
C ILE A 67 10.85 -1.81 5.13
N ILE A 68 9.87 -0.90 5.05
CA ILE A 68 9.26 -0.30 6.23
C ILE A 68 8.52 -1.33 7.08
N ILE A 69 7.80 -2.28 6.44
CA ILE A 69 7.15 -3.37 7.17
C ILE A 69 8.19 -4.28 7.81
N CYS A 70 9.27 -4.65 7.11
CA CYS A 70 10.37 -5.42 7.69
C CYS A 70 10.95 -4.72 8.91
N ILE A 71 11.30 -3.44 8.80
CA ILE A 71 11.84 -2.67 9.93
C ILE A 71 10.87 -2.71 11.11
N PHE A 72 9.57 -2.51 10.86
CA PHE A 72 8.55 -2.45 11.91
C PHE A 72 8.38 -3.77 12.68
N ILE A 73 8.39 -4.91 11.98
CA ILE A 73 8.17 -6.21 12.63
C ILE A 73 9.42 -6.76 13.31
N PHE A 74 10.62 -6.44 12.80
CA PHE A 74 11.87 -6.96 13.35
C PHE A 74 12.52 -6.07 14.41
N LEU A 75 12.16 -4.77 14.46
CA LEU A 75 12.64 -3.90 15.52
C LEU A 75 11.90 -4.15 16.84
N PRO A 76 12.58 -3.89 17.98
CA PRO A 76 11.93 -3.93 19.28
C PRO A 76 10.71 -3.00 19.32
N PRO A 77 9.58 -3.45 19.87
CA PRO A 77 8.40 -2.62 19.99
C PRO A 77 8.69 -1.45 20.95
N SER A 78 8.48 -0.24 20.48
CA SER A 78 8.65 0.98 21.26
C SER A 78 7.77 2.10 20.74
N PHE A 79 7.59 3.14 21.55
CA PHE A 79 6.90 4.35 21.12
C PHE A 79 7.55 4.98 19.88
N TYR A 80 8.87 5.00 19.83
CA TYR A 80 9.62 5.57 18.70
C TYR A 80 9.45 4.75 17.41
N THR A 81 9.47 3.41 17.51
CA THR A 81 9.23 2.56 16.34
C THR A 81 7.80 2.72 15.81
N SER A 82 6.83 2.95 16.70
CA SER A 82 5.44 3.24 16.34
C SER A 82 5.32 4.57 15.57
N ILE A 83 5.95 5.63 16.06
CA ILE A 83 5.99 6.93 15.37
C ILE A 83 6.67 6.82 14.02
N PHE A 84 7.84 6.19 13.97
CA PHE A 84 8.58 5.99 12.72
C PHE A 84 7.73 5.25 11.69
N PHE A 85 7.08 4.16 12.08
CA PHE A 85 6.19 3.41 11.20
C PHE A 85 4.99 4.26 10.74
N GLY A 86 4.31 4.95 11.66
CA GLY A 86 3.17 5.80 11.33
C GLY A 86 3.49 6.89 10.31
N ILE A 87 4.65 7.55 10.46
CA ILE A 87 5.11 8.58 9.53
C ILE A 87 5.49 7.97 8.17
N THR A 88 6.40 7.02 8.17
CA THR A 88 6.98 6.49 6.94
C THR A 88 5.97 5.66 6.13
N PHE A 89 5.20 4.81 6.79
CA PHE A 89 4.15 4.04 6.13
C PHE A 89 3.00 4.94 5.69
N GLY A 90 2.68 5.97 6.49
CA GLY A 90 1.69 6.99 6.14
C GLY A 90 2.04 7.71 4.84
N MET A 91 3.29 8.13 4.65
CA MET A 91 3.73 8.75 3.38
C MET A 91 3.56 7.82 2.17
N LEU A 92 3.54 6.52 2.38
CA LEU A 92 3.36 5.54 1.29
C LEU A 92 1.91 5.02 1.19
N TRP A 93 1.01 5.37 2.13
CA TRP A 93 -0.31 4.74 2.33
C TRP A 93 -1.17 4.70 1.06
N LEU A 94 -1.62 5.85 0.56
CA LEU A 94 -2.36 5.97 -0.70
C LEU A 94 -1.53 6.58 -1.84
N SER A 95 -0.24 6.72 -1.64
CA SER A 95 0.68 7.31 -2.62
C SER A 95 0.78 6.54 -3.93
N THR A 96 0.26 5.31 -3.96
CA THR A 96 0.14 4.52 -5.19
C THR A 96 -1.02 4.95 -6.08
N VAL A 97 -2.03 5.64 -5.53
CA VAL A 97 -3.25 6.00 -6.27
C VAL A 97 -2.98 6.99 -7.42
N PRO A 98 -2.28 8.13 -7.21
CA PRO A 98 -2.02 9.06 -8.30
C PRO A 98 -1.24 8.44 -9.47
N PRO A 99 -0.09 7.76 -9.27
CA PRO A 99 0.63 7.16 -10.39
C PRO A 99 -0.14 6.00 -11.03
N THR A 100 -0.97 5.24 -10.29
CA THR A 100 -1.81 4.19 -10.88
C THR A 100 -2.87 4.79 -11.79
N THR A 101 -3.57 5.84 -11.36
CA THR A 101 -4.56 6.53 -12.20
C THR A 101 -3.89 7.15 -13.43
N ALA A 102 -2.73 7.78 -13.24
CA ALA A 102 -1.99 8.42 -14.31
C ALA A 102 -1.49 7.42 -15.36
N ILE A 103 -0.99 6.24 -14.97
CA ILE A 103 -0.51 5.23 -15.92
C ILE A 103 -1.67 4.62 -16.71
N VAL A 104 -2.82 4.39 -16.09
CA VAL A 104 -4.03 3.93 -16.79
C VAL A 104 -4.50 4.97 -17.80
N ALA A 105 -4.54 6.25 -17.41
CA ALA A 105 -4.89 7.34 -18.32
C ALA A 105 -3.90 7.48 -19.48
N GLN A 106 -2.61 7.30 -19.22
CA GLN A 106 -1.54 7.41 -20.22
C GLN A 106 -1.61 6.30 -21.26
N ILE A 107 -1.83 5.05 -20.83
CA ILE A 107 -1.84 3.88 -21.73
C ILE A 107 -3.16 3.80 -22.49
N PHE A 108 -4.30 3.95 -21.82
CA PHE A 108 -5.63 3.68 -22.39
C PHE A 108 -6.40 4.94 -22.80
N GLY A 109 -5.88 6.12 -22.48
CA GLY A 109 -6.59 7.40 -22.68
C GLY A 109 -7.64 7.65 -21.58
N THR A 110 -8.26 8.83 -21.67
CA THR A 110 -9.22 9.31 -20.64
C THR A 110 -10.65 8.85 -20.89
N LYS A 111 -11.00 8.42 -22.10
CA LYS A 111 -12.39 8.09 -22.50
C LYS A 111 -13.04 7.02 -21.60
N TYR A 112 -12.28 5.99 -21.19
CA TYR A 112 -12.78 4.89 -20.35
C TYR A 112 -12.07 4.83 -19.00
N LEU A 113 -11.45 5.93 -18.56
CA LEU A 113 -10.64 5.97 -17.35
C LEU A 113 -11.43 5.50 -16.11
N SER A 114 -12.65 5.96 -15.94
CA SER A 114 -13.49 5.61 -14.78
C SER A 114 -13.76 4.10 -14.72
N THR A 115 -14.10 3.48 -15.86
CA THR A 115 -14.38 2.03 -15.92
C THR A 115 -13.11 1.22 -15.65
N LEU A 116 -11.99 1.58 -16.28
CA LEU A 116 -10.72 0.89 -16.12
C LEU A 116 -10.19 1.03 -14.69
N PHE A 117 -10.29 2.23 -14.13
CA PHE A 117 -9.91 2.45 -12.73
C PHE A 117 -10.84 1.72 -11.76
N GLY A 118 -12.13 1.59 -12.10
CA GLY A 118 -13.08 0.75 -11.35
C GLY A 118 -12.64 -0.71 -11.28
N ILE A 119 -12.15 -1.30 -12.38
CA ILE A 119 -11.62 -2.67 -12.42
C ILE A 119 -10.34 -2.78 -11.56
N VAL A 120 -9.44 -1.81 -11.66
CA VAL A 120 -8.25 -1.75 -10.80
C VAL A 120 -8.65 -1.66 -9.33
N PHE A 121 -9.66 -0.84 -9.02
CA PHE A 121 -10.14 -0.68 -7.65
C PHE A 121 -10.87 -1.91 -7.14
N LEU A 122 -11.58 -2.64 -8.00
CA LEU A 122 -12.16 -3.94 -7.65
C LEU A 122 -11.08 -4.92 -7.20
N SER A 123 -9.96 -5.02 -7.92
CA SER A 123 -8.83 -5.86 -7.52
C SER A 123 -8.21 -5.42 -6.18
N HIS A 124 -8.22 -4.11 -5.91
CA HIS A 124 -7.84 -3.56 -4.61
C HIS A 124 -8.75 -4.07 -3.48
N GLN A 125 -10.06 -4.10 -3.70
CA GLN A 125 -11.04 -4.56 -2.72
C GLN A 125 -10.90 -6.06 -2.40
N PHE A 126 -10.60 -6.91 -3.39
CA PHE A 126 -10.26 -8.31 -3.12
C PHE A 126 -9.02 -8.43 -2.21
N GLY A 127 -8.01 -7.61 -2.47
CA GLY A 127 -6.84 -7.52 -1.59
C GLY A 127 -7.21 -7.04 -0.18
N ALA A 128 -8.09 -6.05 -0.07
CA ALA A 128 -8.55 -5.51 1.20
C ALA A 128 -9.30 -6.57 2.03
N PHE A 129 -10.21 -7.30 1.38
CA PHE A 129 -10.88 -8.44 2.00
C PHE A 129 -9.88 -9.47 2.53
N ALA A 130 -8.93 -9.88 1.69
CA ALA A 130 -7.91 -10.86 2.08
C ALA A 130 -7.04 -10.35 3.26
N GLY A 131 -6.70 -9.06 3.30
CA GLY A 131 -5.90 -8.46 4.37
C GLY A 131 -6.60 -8.48 5.73
N ALA A 132 -7.89 -8.10 5.74
CA ALA A 132 -8.71 -8.15 6.95
C ALA A 132 -8.93 -9.60 7.41
N PHE A 133 -9.35 -10.47 6.47
CA PHE A 133 -9.69 -11.86 6.78
C PHE A 133 -8.47 -12.67 7.25
N LEU A 134 -7.38 -12.64 6.48
CA LEU A 134 -6.20 -13.45 6.81
C LEU A 134 -5.49 -12.96 8.07
N GLY A 135 -5.52 -11.65 8.36
CA GLY A 135 -4.99 -11.14 9.63
C GLY A 135 -5.69 -11.76 10.83
N GLY A 136 -7.04 -11.77 10.85
CA GLY A 136 -7.83 -12.43 11.89
C GLY A 136 -7.64 -13.94 11.89
N TYR A 137 -7.73 -14.58 10.71
CA TYR A 137 -7.56 -16.04 10.58
C TYR A 137 -6.23 -16.54 11.16
N PHE A 138 -5.12 -15.88 10.87
CA PHE A 138 -3.82 -16.29 11.41
C PHE A 138 -3.74 -16.03 12.90
N TYR A 139 -4.31 -14.95 13.37
CA TYR A 139 -4.35 -14.69 14.80
C TYR A 139 -5.16 -15.75 15.57
N ASP A 140 -6.35 -16.09 15.08
CA ASP A 140 -7.23 -17.07 15.73
C ASP A 140 -6.62 -18.49 15.75
N ASN A 141 -5.86 -18.87 14.71
CA ASN A 141 -5.30 -20.21 14.61
C ASN A 141 -3.88 -20.35 15.16
N PHE A 142 -3.08 -19.29 15.14
CA PHE A 142 -1.64 -19.34 15.51
C PHE A 142 -1.28 -18.40 16.65
N GLY A 143 -2.21 -17.56 17.12
CA GLY A 143 -1.96 -16.58 18.18
C GLY A 143 -1.00 -15.45 17.77
N SER A 144 -0.77 -15.24 16.46
CA SER A 144 0.17 -14.24 15.97
C SER A 144 -0.25 -13.68 14.62
N TYR A 145 0.06 -12.39 14.38
CA TYR A 145 -0.09 -11.72 13.09
C TYR A 145 1.11 -11.92 12.14
N ASP A 146 2.16 -12.62 12.55
CA ASP A 146 3.43 -12.68 11.81
C ASP A 146 3.27 -13.20 10.38
N TYR A 147 2.46 -14.23 10.17
CA TYR A 147 2.18 -14.77 8.83
C TYR A 147 1.54 -13.73 7.91
N ALA A 148 0.62 -12.92 8.44
CA ALA A 148 -0.01 -11.86 7.66
C ALA A 148 1.00 -10.77 7.27
N TRP A 149 1.92 -10.42 8.17
CA TRP A 149 3.01 -9.49 7.90
C TRP A 149 3.99 -10.03 6.86
N TYR A 150 4.37 -11.31 6.92
CA TYR A 150 5.24 -11.93 5.90
C TYR A 150 4.59 -11.95 4.53
N ILE A 151 3.28 -12.23 4.45
CA ILE A 151 2.53 -12.13 3.20
C ILE A 151 2.53 -10.68 2.69
N ALA A 152 2.33 -9.69 3.57
CA ALA A 152 2.37 -8.27 3.20
C ALA A 152 3.72 -7.87 2.59
N ILE A 153 4.84 -8.34 3.15
CA ILE A 153 6.19 -8.14 2.61
C ILE A 153 6.32 -8.81 1.24
N GLY A 154 5.96 -10.08 1.14
CA GLY A 154 6.02 -10.83 -0.12
C GLY A 154 5.21 -10.18 -1.24
N LEU A 155 3.98 -9.73 -0.94
CA LEU A 155 3.13 -9.00 -1.87
C LEU A 155 3.73 -7.65 -2.27
N SER A 156 4.44 -6.97 -1.37
CA SER A 156 5.12 -5.71 -1.70
C SER A 156 6.26 -5.93 -2.67
N LEU A 157 7.12 -6.93 -2.41
CA LEU A 157 8.22 -7.27 -3.29
C LEU A 157 7.72 -7.73 -4.66
N PHE A 158 6.70 -8.59 -4.67
CA PHE A 158 6.07 -9.02 -5.92
C PHE A 158 5.47 -7.83 -6.68
N ALA A 159 4.78 -6.91 -6.00
CA ALA A 159 4.25 -5.71 -6.62
C ALA A 159 5.35 -4.83 -7.20
N SER A 160 6.45 -4.63 -6.47
CA SER A 160 7.60 -3.88 -6.97
C SER A 160 8.13 -4.44 -8.29
N LEU A 161 8.28 -5.76 -8.37
CA LEU A 161 8.82 -6.42 -9.57
C LEU A 161 7.85 -6.40 -10.76
N ILE A 162 6.55 -6.65 -10.52
CA ILE A 162 5.57 -6.76 -11.61
C ILE A 162 5.26 -5.41 -12.28
N HIS A 163 5.58 -4.28 -11.64
CA HIS A 163 5.43 -2.96 -12.25
C HIS A 163 6.55 -2.64 -13.25
N LEU A 164 7.73 -3.25 -13.14
CA LEU A 164 8.88 -2.94 -14.00
C LEU A 164 8.65 -3.23 -15.50
N PRO A 165 8.03 -4.36 -15.91
CA PRO A 165 7.83 -4.68 -17.32
C PRO A 165 6.71 -3.89 -18.00
N ILE A 166 5.94 -3.06 -17.28
CA ILE A 166 4.85 -2.29 -17.88
C ILE A 166 5.40 -1.35 -18.95
N ASP A 167 4.85 -1.40 -20.17
CA ASP A 167 5.10 -0.39 -21.20
C ASP A 167 4.12 0.78 -21.01
N GLU A 168 4.65 1.97 -20.74
CA GLU A 168 3.86 3.18 -20.51
C GLU A 168 3.43 3.88 -21.81
N LYS A 169 3.74 3.32 -22.99
CA LYS A 169 3.37 3.93 -24.26
C LYS A 169 1.84 3.90 -24.47
N PRO A 170 1.26 4.97 -25.00
CA PRO A 170 -0.15 4.98 -25.33
C PRO A 170 -0.49 3.89 -26.35
N LEU A 171 -1.61 3.20 -26.14
CA LEU A 171 -2.15 2.27 -27.13
C LEU A 171 -2.69 3.07 -28.32
N ILE A 172 -2.13 2.82 -29.51
CA ILE A 172 -2.62 3.38 -30.76
C ILE A 172 -3.96 2.70 -31.06
N ARG A 173 -5.05 3.44 -30.93
CA ARG A 173 -6.37 2.98 -31.42
C ARG A 173 -6.46 3.33 -32.88
N VAL A 174 -6.51 2.31 -33.75
CA VAL A 174 -6.97 2.49 -35.12
C VAL A 174 -8.46 2.80 -35.00
N GLU A 175 -8.85 4.05 -35.26
CA GLU A 175 -10.27 4.38 -35.43
C GLU A 175 -10.73 3.64 -36.69
N THR A 176 -11.41 2.52 -36.51
CA THR A 176 -12.23 1.92 -37.56
C THR A 176 -13.43 2.84 -37.74
N ALA A 177 -13.44 3.55 -38.87
CA ALA A 177 -14.52 4.40 -39.34
C ALA A 177 -15.83 3.62 -39.44
#